data_4c0c862bb09cc067863d1f2d8bcff465
#
_entry.id   4c0c862bb09cc067863d1f2d8bcff465
#
_cell.length_a   1.000
_cell.length_b   1.000
_cell.length_c   1.000
_cell.angle_alpha   90.00
_cell.angle_beta   90.00
_cell.angle_gamma   90.00
#
_symmetry.space_group_name_H-M   'P 1'
#
loop_
_entity.id
_entity.type
_entity.pdbx_description
1 polymer ?
#
loop_
_entity_poly.entity_id
_entity_poly.type
_entity_poly.pdbx_seq_one_letter_code
_entity_poly.pdbx_strand_id
1 'polypeptide(L)'
;MNILLVGGTCSLMNNIILKLRKEGHRVFLLTGDKYKHNKYEKVFERYDFPYDSENLNEVIESVNPDVTILLGAFDTNYLWNGEERETVHFISHMVNILVAYSVVNRGKLIYLSSDEVFSGDYPDDITEGEKFSGYGIRPAALSQAEELCENFRVNRGLDITVLRMDHLYSIPKDKNDINNICAGMCLEYLRDGYIKADENHTFSMLYEKDAVEYIYKVVKSKKRAHSIYHLSSNDVVNEVELASWILQAMQSEANIVTTPGKNGRCVLSGRKFEEEFDVYTFCDCKKTIEKMALYMQKHKDVFVNEDKEGSILKNLWEKWKWLVRALVPFIENLICFIPFFMLNN
;
A
#
# COMPACT_ATOMS: atom_id res chain seq x y z
N MET A 1 4.48 -24.35 -7.19
CA MET A 1 3.40 -24.07 -6.22
C MET A 1 2.33 -23.24 -6.89
N ASN A 2 1.09 -23.39 -6.44
CA ASN A 2 0.00 -22.45 -6.74
C ASN A 2 0.05 -21.34 -5.69
N ILE A 3 0.14 -20.10 -6.13
CA ILE A 3 0.22 -18.95 -5.23
C ILE A 3 -0.92 -18.00 -5.57
N LEU A 4 -1.77 -17.71 -4.58
CA LEU A 4 -2.85 -16.76 -4.68
C LEU A 4 -2.41 -15.43 -4.07
N LEU A 5 -2.50 -14.35 -4.86
CA LEU A 5 -2.33 -12.98 -4.38
C LEU A 5 -3.69 -12.34 -4.19
N VAL A 6 -3.91 -11.70 -3.05
CA VAL A 6 -5.17 -11.03 -2.73
C VAL A 6 -4.90 -9.56 -2.47
N GLY A 7 -5.54 -8.69 -3.25
CA GLY A 7 -5.44 -7.24 -3.11
C GLY A 7 -5.43 -6.51 -4.44
N GLY A 8 -5.42 -5.19 -4.38
CA GLY A 8 -5.34 -4.28 -5.52
C GLY A 8 -3.93 -4.21 -6.11
N THR A 9 -3.84 -3.62 -7.28
CA THR A 9 -2.63 -3.63 -8.10
C THR A 9 -1.70 -2.47 -7.76
N CYS A 10 -0.52 -2.80 -7.25
CA CYS A 10 0.53 -1.83 -6.93
C CYS A 10 1.90 -2.29 -7.46
N SER A 11 2.92 -1.45 -7.35
CA SER A 11 4.29 -1.78 -7.73
C SER A 11 4.79 -3.04 -7.02
N LEU A 12 4.59 -3.11 -5.70
CA LEU A 12 4.99 -4.26 -4.88
C LEU A 12 4.36 -5.56 -5.40
N MET A 13 3.03 -5.58 -5.63
CA MET A 13 2.36 -6.76 -6.20
C MET A 13 2.98 -7.18 -7.53
N ASN A 14 3.21 -6.22 -8.44
CA ASN A 14 3.81 -6.52 -9.74
C ASN A 14 5.21 -7.15 -9.60
N ASN A 15 6.02 -6.66 -8.68
CA ASN A 15 7.36 -7.19 -8.44
C ASN A 15 7.31 -8.58 -7.77
N ILE A 16 6.37 -8.82 -6.85
CA ILE A 16 6.10 -10.16 -6.29
C ILE A 16 5.74 -11.14 -7.41
N ILE A 17 4.83 -10.77 -8.31
CA ILE A 17 4.41 -11.64 -9.43
C ILE A 17 5.58 -11.97 -10.33
N LEU A 18 6.38 -10.97 -10.71
CA LEU A 18 7.55 -11.19 -11.56
C LEU A 18 8.56 -12.14 -10.91
N LYS A 19 8.80 -12.01 -9.61
CA LYS A 19 9.65 -12.89 -8.83
C LYS A 19 9.09 -14.32 -8.82
N LEU A 20 7.84 -14.49 -8.44
CA LEU A 20 7.20 -15.80 -8.33
C LEU A 20 7.19 -16.56 -9.67
N ARG A 21 6.89 -15.86 -10.76
CA ARG A 21 6.91 -16.47 -12.11
C ARG A 21 8.32 -16.85 -12.57
N LYS A 22 9.32 -16.01 -12.30
CA LYS A 22 10.72 -16.30 -12.58
C LYS A 22 11.18 -17.58 -11.87
N GLU A 23 10.64 -17.83 -10.69
CA GLU A 23 10.92 -19.01 -9.87
C GLU A 23 10.03 -20.23 -10.24
N GLY A 24 9.22 -20.13 -11.30
CA GLY A 24 8.43 -21.24 -11.84
C GLY A 24 7.13 -21.52 -11.09
N HIS A 25 6.58 -20.56 -10.36
CA HIS A 25 5.29 -20.71 -9.67
C HIS A 25 4.12 -20.29 -10.56
N ARG A 26 2.95 -20.91 -10.34
CA ARG A 26 1.68 -20.51 -10.93
C ARG A 26 1.07 -19.42 -10.04
N VAL A 27 0.74 -18.28 -10.62
CA VAL A 27 0.26 -17.11 -9.89
C VAL A 27 -1.18 -16.81 -10.28
N PHE A 28 -2.04 -16.73 -9.27
CA PHE A 28 -3.45 -16.39 -9.36
C PHE A 28 -3.67 -15.07 -8.63
N LEU A 29 -4.61 -14.27 -9.10
CA LEU A 29 -4.92 -12.97 -8.51
C LEU A 29 -6.40 -12.88 -8.15
N LEU A 30 -6.70 -12.48 -6.92
CA LEU A 30 -8.02 -12.05 -6.45
C LEU A 30 -7.94 -10.55 -6.14
N THR A 31 -8.66 -9.74 -6.92
CA THR A 31 -8.60 -8.27 -6.83
C THR A 31 -9.95 -7.63 -7.06
N GLY A 32 -10.16 -6.42 -6.52
CA GLY A 32 -11.29 -5.54 -6.85
C GLY A 32 -11.11 -4.76 -8.15
N ASP A 33 -9.88 -4.69 -8.69
CA ASP A 33 -9.57 -3.93 -9.90
C ASP A 33 -9.92 -4.69 -11.18
N LYS A 34 -10.36 -3.98 -12.21
CA LYS A 34 -10.49 -4.53 -13.58
C LYS A 34 -9.10 -4.74 -14.18
N TYR A 35 -8.55 -5.91 -13.95
CA TYR A 35 -7.20 -6.21 -14.41
C TYR A 35 -7.18 -7.07 -15.66
N LYS A 36 -6.62 -6.54 -16.75
CA LYS A 36 -6.38 -7.28 -18.00
C LYS A 36 -4.88 -7.43 -18.20
N HIS A 37 -4.26 -8.46 -17.63
CA HIS A 37 -2.83 -8.65 -17.85
C HIS A 37 -2.46 -10.12 -18.00
N ASN A 38 -1.60 -10.42 -19.00
CA ASN A 38 -1.06 -11.76 -19.30
C ASN A 38 -0.05 -12.27 -18.24
N LYS A 39 0.09 -11.59 -17.09
CA LYS A 39 1.04 -11.95 -16.04
C LYS A 39 0.51 -12.97 -15.04
N TYR A 40 -0.79 -13.29 -15.09
CA TYR A 40 -1.46 -14.15 -14.10
C TYR A 40 -1.99 -15.40 -14.76
N GLU A 41 -2.04 -16.52 -14.04
CA GLU A 41 -2.70 -17.75 -14.50
C GLU A 41 -4.20 -17.52 -14.67
N LYS A 42 -4.82 -16.92 -13.66
CA LYS A 42 -6.23 -16.58 -13.62
C LYS A 42 -6.44 -15.37 -12.74
N VAL A 43 -7.29 -14.46 -13.18
CA VAL A 43 -7.73 -13.31 -12.40
C VAL A 43 -9.15 -13.58 -11.94
N PHE A 44 -9.37 -13.53 -10.64
CA PHE A 44 -10.67 -13.51 -10.01
C PHE A 44 -10.97 -12.06 -9.65
N GLU A 45 -11.94 -11.47 -10.34
CA GLU A 45 -12.33 -10.08 -10.12
C GLU A 45 -13.48 -10.00 -9.13
N ARG A 46 -13.38 -9.09 -8.16
CA ARG A 46 -14.43 -8.78 -7.20
C ARG A 46 -14.61 -7.28 -7.13
N TYR A 47 -15.81 -6.84 -7.42
CA TYR A 47 -16.18 -5.42 -7.40
C TYR A 47 -16.99 -5.05 -6.18
N ASP A 48 -17.62 -6.03 -5.53
CA ASP A 48 -18.48 -5.83 -4.36
C ASP A 48 -17.70 -6.12 -3.07
N PHE A 49 -17.63 -5.15 -2.20
CA PHE A 49 -17.11 -5.29 -0.85
C PHE A 49 -18.27 -5.36 0.15
N PRO A 50 -18.07 -6.10 1.25
CA PRO A 50 -16.96 -7.02 1.54
C PRO A 50 -17.07 -8.30 0.70
N TYR A 51 -15.93 -8.94 0.42
CA TYR A 51 -15.95 -10.28 -0.17
C TYR A 51 -16.73 -11.23 0.74
N ASP A 52 -17.75 -11.88 0.21
CA ASP A 52 -18.46 -12.89 0.98
C ASP A 52 -17.66 -14.20 1.08
N SER A 53 -17.90 -14.97 2.18
CA SER A 53 -17.13 -16.17 2.46
C SER A 53 -17.44 -17.33 1.50
N GLU A 54 -18.63 -17.41 0.92
CA GLU A 54 -18.99 -18.48 -0.02
C GLU A 54 -18.20 -18.36 -1.31
N ASN A 55 -18.17 -17.17 -1.89
CA ASN A 55 -17.40 -16.89 -3.09
C ASN A 55 -15.89 -17.09 -2.85
N LEU A 56 -15.38 -16.75 -1.67
CA LEU A 56 -14.00 -16.99 -1.31
C LEU A 56 -13.67 -18.49 -1.21
N ASN A 57 -14.57 -19.30 -0.67
CA ASN A 57 -14.41 -20.76 -0.62
C ASN A 57 -14.26 -21.33 -2.04
N GLU A 58 -15.14 -20.94 -2.98
CA GLU A 58 -15.03 -21.37 -4.38
C GLU A 58 -13.70 -21.00 -5.03
N VAL A 59 -13.20 -19.77 -4.79
CA VAL A 59 -11.90 -19.32 -5.30
C VAL A 59 -10.78 -20.15 -4.70
N ILE A 60 -10.75 -20.32 -3.37
CA ILE A 60 -9.71 -21.09 -2.67
C ILE A 60 -9.72 -22.55 -3.11
N GLU A 61 -10.87 -23.18 -3.23
CA GLU A 61 -11.00 -24.55 -3.70
C GLU A 61 -10.54 -24.71 -5.16
N SER A 62 -10.92 -23.77 -6.04
CA SER A 62 -10.55 -23.83 -7.46
C SER A 62 -9.05 -23.61 -7.70
N VAL A 63 -8.41 -22.74 -6.92
CA VAL A 63 -6.98 -22.46 -7.00
C VAL A 63 -6.17 -23.51 -6.27
N ASN A 64 -6.69 -24.02 -5.15
CA ASN A 64 -6.00 -24.90 -4.21
C ASN A 64 -4.58 -24.37 -3.89
N PRO A 65 -4.46 -23.17 -3.29
CA PRO A 65 -3.19 -22.50 -3.13
C PRO A 65 -2.28 -23.20 -2.10
N ASP A 66 -1.01 -23.34 -2.45
CA ASP A 66 0.04 -23.73 -1.50
C ASP A 66 0.39 -22.56 -0.57
N VAL A 67 0.32 -21.33 -1.11
CA VAL A 67 0.57 -20.08 -0.39
C VAL A 67 -0.39 -19.02 -0.88
N THR A 68 -0.93 -18.24 0.07
CA THR A 68 -1.68 -17.02 -0.23
C THR A 68 -0.98 -15.83 0.39
N ILE A 69 -0.81 -14.77 -0.39
CA ILE A 69 -0.24 -13.51 0.06
C ILE A 69 -1.35 -12.46 0.05
N LEU A 70 -1.67 -11.96 1.23
CA LEU A 70 -2.61 -10.86 1.43
C LEU A 70 -1.82 -9.55 1.44
N LEU A 71 -2.10 -8.65 0.50
CA LEU A 71 -1.36 -7.38 0.40
C LEU A 71 -1.57 -6.45 1.59
N GLY A 72 -2.67 -6.58 2.31
CA GLY A 72 -2.90 -5.92 3.59
C GLY A 72 -2.69 -4.41 3.55
N ALA A 73 -1.63 -3.92 4.19
CA ALA A 73 -1.28 -2.51 4.22
C ALA A 73 -1.02 -1.90 2.83
N PHE A 74 -0.68 -2.73 1.83
CA PHE A 74 -0.34 -2.32 0.47
C PHE A 74 -1.46 -2.59 -0.54
N ASP A 75 -2.66 -2.91 -0.03
CA ASP A 75 -3.82 -3.18 -0.88
C ASP A 75 -4.45 -1.87 -1.37
N THR A 76 -4.35 -1.62 -2.68
CA THR A 76 -4.87 -0.42 -3.33
C THR A 76 -6.38 -0.43 -3.58
N ASN A 77 -7.08 -1.50 -3.20
CA ASN A 77 -8.55 -1.49 -3.18
C ASN A 77 -9.11 -0.57 -2.08
N TYR A 78 -8.27 -0.17 -1.11
CA TYR A 78 -8.63 0.74 -0.01
C TYR A 78 -7.91 2.07 -0.19
N LEU A 79 -8.66 3.16 -0.28
CA LEU A 79 -8.08 4.49 -0.53
C LEU A 79 -7.55 5.19 0.73
N TRP A 80 -8.01 4.77 1.91
CA TRP A 80 -7.60 5.30 3.21
C TRP A 80 -7.64 6.83 3.33
N ASN A 81 -8.56 7.46 2.61
CA ASN A 81 -8.71 8.92 2.58
C ASN A 81 -9.49 9.50 3.79
N GLY A 82 -9.51 8.77 4.88
CA GLY A 82 -10.18 9.15 6.12
C GLY A 82 -11.64 8.69 6.22
N GLU A 83 -12.10 7.86 5.29
CA GLU A 83 -13.44 7.29 5.36
C GLU A 83 -13.48 6.09 6.29
N GLU A 84 -14.24 6.18 7.38
CA GLU A 84 -14.48 5.09 8.33
C GLU A 84 -15.05 3.83 7.65
N ARG A 85 -15.78 4.01 6.56
CA ARG A 85 -16.34 2.93 5.75
C ARG A 85 -15.28 1.98 5.20
N GLU A 86 -14.12 2.49 4.79
CA GLU A 86 -13.04 1.64 4.26
C GLU A 86 -12.45 0.74 5.34
N THR A 87 -12.36 1.22 6.57
CA THR A 87 -11.95 0.40 7.71
C THR A 87 -12.91 -0.77 7.93
N VAL A 88 -14.22 -0.53 7.87
CA VAL A 88 -15.24 -1.58 8.00
C VAL A 88 -15.07 -2.62 6.90
N HIS A 89 -14.90 -2.18 5.66
CA HIS A 89 -14.69 -3.08 4.51
C HIS A 89 -13.40 -3.88 4.66
N PHE A 90 -12.30 -3.24 5.04
CA PHE A 90 -11.01 -3.89 5.22
C PHE A 90 -11.08 -5.00 6.27
N ILE A 91 -11.64 -4.71 7.45
CA ILE A 91 -11.76 -5.68 8.53
C ILE A 91 -12.73 -6.80 8.17
N SER A 92 -13.89 -6.48 7.56
CA SER A 92 -14.85 -7.51 7.10
C SER A 92 -14.22 -8.44 6.07
N HIS A 93 -13.44 -7.88 5.15
CA HIS A 93 -12.72 -8.65 4.14
C HIS A 93 -11.68 -9.58 4.77
N MET A 94 -10.88 -9.07 5.72
CA MET A 94 -9.92 -9.89 6.45
C MET A 94 -10.61 -11.05 7.19
N VAL A 95 -11.71 -10.79 7.88
CA VAL A 95 -12.48 -11.82 8.58
C VAL A 95 -13.00 -12.88 7.59
N ASN A 96 -13.59 -12.48 6.47
CA ASN A 96 -14.12 -13.40 5.46
C ASN A 96 -13.02 -14.31 4.87
N ILE A 97 -11.84 -13.75 4.58
CA ILE A 97 -10.68 -14.53 4.11
C ILE A 97 -10.25 -15.55 5.16
N LEU A 98 -10.09 -15.14 6.42
CA LEU A 98 -9.66 -16.01 7.50
C LEU A 98 -10.69 -17.11 7.79
N VAL A 99 -11.99 -16.80 7.72
CA VAL A 99 -13.08 -17.79 7.85
C VAL A 99 -13.01 -18.79 6.70
N ALA A 100 -12.90 -18.35 5.46
CA ALA A 100 -12.80 -19.22 4.29
C ALA A 100 -11.59 -20.18 4.42
N TYR A 101 -10.44 -19.67 4.82
CA TYR A 101 -9.25 -20.49 5.08
C TYR A 101 -9.44 -21.47 6.24
N SER A 102 -10.19 -21.11 7.28
CA SER A 102 -10.48 -22.03 8.39
C SER A 102 -11.37 -23.20 7.99
N VAL A 103 -12.21 -23.02 6.97
CA VAL A 103 -13.08 -24.09 6.41
C VAL A 103 -12.24 -25.01 5.52
N VAL A 104 -11.47 -24.44 4.60
CA VAL A 104 -10.66 -25.23 3.64
C VAL A 104 -9.44 -25.85 4.33
N ASN A 105 -8.90 -25.19 5.35
CA ASN A 105 -7.75 -25.59 6.18
C ASN A 105 -6.53 -26.05 5.36
N ARG A 106 -6.17 -25.26 4.35
CA ARG A 106 -5.05 -25.56 3.46
C ARG A 106 -4.22 -24.33 3.14
N GLY A 107 -2.92 -24.59 2.93
CA GLY A 107 -1.96 -23.61 2.49
C GLY A 107 -1.48 -22.68 3.61
N LYS A 108 -0.52 -21.88 3.26
CA LYS A 108 0.11 -20.87 4.11
C LYS A 108 -0.47 -19.50 3.78
N LEU A 109 -0.81 -18.72 4.80
CA LEU A 109 -1.18 -17.33 4.67
C LEU A 109 0.00 -16.42 5.05
N ILE A 110 0.31 -15.46 4.19
CA ILE A 110 1.28 -14.39 4.47
C ILE A 110 0.52 -13.08 4.41
N TYR A 111 0.44 -12.36 5.54
CA TYR A 111 -0.18 -11.05 5.62
C TYR A 111 0.91 -9.97 5.61
N LEU A 112 0.82 -9.03 4.66
CA LEU A 112 1.74 -7.91 4.55
C LEU A 112 1.19 -6.73 5.36
N SER A 113 1.85 -6.46 6.48
CA SER A 113 1.59 -5.32 7.36
C SER A 113 2.68 -4.26 7.20
N SER A 114 2.58 -3.17 7.93
CA SER A 114 3.46 -2.01 7.85
C SER A 114 3.92 -1.58 9.25
N ASP A 115 5.01 -0.84 9.30
CA ASP A 115 5.50 -0.09 10.46
C ASP A 115 4.48 0.93 11.00
N GLU A 116 3.48 1.33 10.21
CA GLU A 116 2.40 2.25 10.63
C GLU A 116 1.60 1.77 11.86
N VAL A 117 1.69 0.48 12.22
CA VAL A 117 1.10 -0.02 13.47
C VAL A 117 1.79 0.55 14.72
N PHE A 118 2.90 1.26 14.52
CA PHE A 118 3.62 1.99 15.55
C PHE A 118 3.63 3.49 15.25
N SER A 119 3.66 4.29 16.31
CA SER A 119 3.89 5.73 16.24
C SER A 119 4.44 6.22 17.56
N GLY A 120 5.22 7.31 17.55
CA GLY A 120 5.83 7.89 18.73
C GLY A 120 7.34 8.01 18.59
N ASP A 121 8.01 8.12 19.73
CA ASP A 121 9.46 8.26 19.82
C ASP A 121 10.01 7.11 20.66
N TYR A 122 10.70 6.19 20.00
CA TYR A 122 11.27 5.00 20.65
C TYR A 122 12.79 5.17 20.78
N PRO A 123 13.35 5.02 22.00
CA PRO A 123 14.79 5.12 22.21
C PRO A 123 15.56 3.99 21.53
N ASP A 124 14.96 2.81 21.45
CA ASP A 124 15.54 1.60 20.87
C ASP A 124 14.75 1.15 19.65
N ASP A 125 15.32 0.22 18.87
CA ASP A 125 14.64 -0.39 17.74
C ASP A 125 13.46 -1.24 18.21
N ILE A 126 12.34 -1.07 17.54
CA ILE A 126 11.07 -1.72 17.85
C ILE A 126 11.17 -3.20 17.48
N THR A 127 10.93 -4.07 18.47
CA THR A 127 10.85 -5.52 18.25
C THR A 127 9.41 -5.97 17.93
N GLU A 128 9.26 -7.20 17.42
CA GLU A 128 7.93 -7.73 17.07
C GLU A 128 7.00 -7.93 18.28
N GLY A 129 7.55 -7.92 19.50
CA GLY A 129 6.77 -8.00 20.74
C GLY A 129 6.25 -6.66 21.26
N GLU A 130 6.61 -5.55 20.60
CA GLU A 130 6.18 -4.23 21.04
C GLU A 130 4.67 -4.03 20.83
N LYS A 131 4.04 -3.27 21.72
CA LYS A 131 2.61 -2.98 21.66
C LYS A 131 2.30 -2.00 20.53
N PHE A 132 1.17 -2.20 19.87
CA PHE A 132 0.67 -1.26 18.89
C PHE A 132 0.44 0.12 19.50
N SER A 133 0.91 1.13 18.81
CA SER A 133 0.82 2.54 19.21
C SER A 133 0.41 3.44 18.04
N GLY A 134 0.19 2.88 16.85
CA GLY A 134 -0.20 3.61 15.66
C GLY A 134 -1.45 4.44 15.90
N TYR A 135 -1.38 5.72 15.52
CA TYR A 135 -2.47 6.67 15.72
C TYR A 135 -3.19 6.94 14.39
N GLY A 136 -4.52 6.78 14.39
CA GLY A 136 -5.36 7.02 13.23
C GLY A 136 -6.16 5.79 12.82
N ILE A 137 -7.05 5.98 11.86
CA ILE A 137 -7.99 4.93 11.40
C ILE A 137 -7.25 3.79 10.74
N ARG A 138 -6.34 4.09 9.81
CA ARG A 138 -5.58 3.07 9.08
C ARG A 138 -4.66 2.25 9.98
N PRO A 139 -3.80 2.84 10.82
CA PRO A 139 -3.00 2.07 11.77
C PRO A 139 -3.82 1.19 12.69
N ALA A 140 -4.96 1.67 13.18
CA ALA A 140 -5.88 0.89 14.01
C ALA A 140 -6.46 -0.32 13.24
N ALA A 141 -6.85 -0.14 11.98
CA ALA A 141 -7.34 -1.23 11.16
C ALA A 141 -6.24 -2.28 10.87
N LEU A 142 -5.02 -1.84 10.59
CA LEU A 142 -3.88 -2.75 10.38
C LEU A 142 -3.57 -3.55 11.65
N SER A 143 -3.54 -2.91 12.82
CA SER A 143 -3.34 -3.57 14.11
C SER A 143 -4.42 -4.62 14.38
N GLN A 144 -5.69 -4.30 14.14
CA GLN A 144 -6.79 -5.25 14.28
C GLN A 144 -6.68 -6.44 13.32
N ALA A 145 -6.24 -6.21 12.07
CA ALA A 145 -6.02 -7.29 11.13
C ALA A 145 -4.92 -8.25 11.57
N GLU A 146 -3.84 -7.74 12.17
CA GLU A 146 -2.80 -8.58 12.77
C GLU A 146 -3.31 -9.38 13.96
N GLU A 147 -4.10 -8.77 14.84
CA GLU A 147 -4.74 -9.47 15.98
C GLU A 147 -5.69 -10.57 15.51
N LEU A 148 -6.45 -10.34 14.44
CA LEU A 148 -7.27 -11.36 13.79
C LEU A 148 -6.41 -12.51 13.25
N CYS A 149 -5.33 -12.22 12.54
CA CYS A 149 -4.39 -13.23 12.05
C CYS A 149 -3.86 -14.10 13.20
N GLU A 150 -3.43 -13.50 14.30
CA GLU A 150 -2.92 -14.24 15.46
C GLU A 150 -4.03 -15.06 16.13
N ASN A 151 -5.25 -14.52 16.26
CA ASN A 151 -6.38 -15.22 16.83
C ASN A 151 -6.74 -16.49 16.02
N PHE A 152 -6.81 -16.36 14.69
CA PHE A 152 -7.08 -17.51 13.82
C PHE A 152 -5.93 -18.52 13.80
N ARG A 153 -4.70 -18.06 13.88
CA ARG A 153 -3.51 -18.91 14.00
C ARG A 153 -3.59 -19.77 15.27
N VAL A 154 -3.88 -19.16 16.40
CA VAL A 154 -3.90 -19.87 17.70
C VAL A 154 -5.15 -20.74 17.84
N ASN A 155 -6.34 -20.21 17.53
CA ASN A 155 -7.61 -20.88 17.85
C ASN A 155 -8.10 -21.79 16.71
N ARG A 156 -7.63 -21.60 15.48
CA ARG A 156 -8.03 -22.42 14.31
C ARG A 156 -6.88 -23.21 13.70
N GLY A 157 -5.66 -23.01 14.19
CA GLY A 157 -4.48 -23.73 13.72
C GLY A 157 -4.05 -23.34 12.29
N LEU A 158 -4.45 -22.17 11.80
CA LEU A 158 -4.02 -21.70 10.48
C LEU A 158 -2.52 -21.38 10.45
N ASP A 159 -1.86 -21.75 9.36
CA ASP A 159 -0.46 -21.40 9.12
C ASP A 159 -0.34 -19.96 8.60
N ILE A 160 -0.33 -18.99 9.51
CA ILE A 160 -0.29 -17.55 9.19
C ILE A 160 1.06 -16.96 9.60
N THR A 161 1.62 -16.14 8.73
CA THR A 161 2.80 -15.31 9.01
C THR A 161 2.50 -13.86 8.68
N VAL A 162 2.77 -12.97 9.63
CA VAL A 162 2.67 -11.51 9.47
C VAL A 162 4.06 -10.96 9.15
N LEU A 163 4.15 -10.14 8.12
CA LEU A 163 5.36 -9.43 7.73
C LEU A 163 5.12 -7.93 7.85
N ARG A 164 5.65 -7.31 8.90
CA ARG A 164 5.64 -5.85 9.06
C ARG A 164 6.81 -5.29 8.31
N MET A 165 6.54 -4.47 7.32
CA MET A 165 7.57 -3.87 6.48
C MET A 165 7.83 -2.43 6.90
N ASP A 166 9.10 -2.05 6.86
CA ASP A 166 9.54 -0.65 6.95
C ASP A 166 8.95 0.22 5.84
N HIS A 167 9.23 1.51 5.90
CA HIS A 167 8.93 2.45 4.82
C HIS A 167 9.49 1.92 3.50
N LEU A 168 8.61 1.31 2.69
CA LEU A 168 8.99 0.85 1.37
C LEU A 168 9.30 2.01 0.44
N TYR A 169 10.37 1.87 -0.34
CA TYR A 169 10.67 2.80 -1.40
C TYR A 169 11.04 2.08 -2.69
N SER A 170 10.68 2.70 -3.81
CA SER A 170 10.96 2.22 -5.15
C SER A 170 11.11 3.41 -6.10
N ILE A 171 11.79 3.19 -7.22
CA ILE A 171 11.92 4.21 -8.28
C ILE A 171 10.60 4.23 -9.06
N PRO A 172 9.81 5.33 -8.98
CA PRO A 172 8.52 5.41 -9.65
C PRO A 172 8.70 5.46 -11.18
N LYS A 173 7.75 4.89 -11.92
CA LYS A 173 7.74 4.91 -13.38
C LYS A 173 7.01 6.13 -13.94
N ASP A 174 5.99 6.57 -13.25
CA ASP A 174 5.16 7.73 -13.58
C ASP A 174 4.55 8.34 -12.31
N LYS A 175 3.73 9.39 -12.46
CA LYS A 175 3.10 10.10 -11.35
C LYS A 175 2.15 9.24 -10.50
N ASN A 176 1.56 8.19 -11.07
CA ASN A 176 0.64 7.31 -10.33
C ASN A 176 1.37 6.28 -9.48
N ASP A 177 2.68 6.12 -9.70
CA ASP A 177 3.55 5.21 -8.97
C ASP A 177 4.28 5.90 -7.79
N ILE A 178 3.95 7.17 -7.52
CA ILE A 178 4.52 7.93 -6.39
C ILE A 178 3.77 7.55 -5.12
N ASN A 179 4.33 6.60 -4.38
CA ASN A 179 3.72 6.01 -3.18
C ASN A 179 4.70 5.90 -1.99
N ASN A 180 5.83 6.59 -2.06
CA ASN A 180 6.83 6.58 -0.99
C ASN A 180 7.37 7.99 -0.72
N ILE A 181 7.88 8.20 0.49
CA ILE A 181 8.35 9.50 0.98
C ILE A 181 9.46 10.09 0.10
N CYS A 182 10.39 9.27 -0.38
CA CYS A 182 11.51 9.73 -1.20
C CYS A 182 11.03 10.29 -2.55
N ALA A 183 10.14 9.56 -3.22
CA ALA A 183 9.56 9.99 -4.48
C ALA A 183 8.66 11.23 -4.28
N GLY A 184 7.95 11.29 -3.16
CA GLY A 184 7.18 12.47 -2.75
C GLY A 184 8.04 13.72 -2.60
N MET A 185 9.16 13.62 -1.89
CA MET A 185 10.13 14.71 -1.73
C MET A 185 10.77 15.13 -3.07
N CYS A 186 11.11 14.17 -3.93
CA CYS A 186 11.60 14.47 -5.28
C CYS A 186 10.57 15.26 -6.09
N LEU A 187 9.30 14.84 -6.05
CA LEU A 187 8.20 15.52 -6.74
C LEU A 187 7.96 16.92 -6.18
N GLU A 188 7.98 17.10 -4.86
CA GLU A 188 7.82 18.40 -4.20
C GLU A 188 8.90 19.37 -4.68
N TYR A 189 10.17 18.94 -4.67
CA TYR A 189 11.26 19.75 -5.19
C TYR A 189 11.09 20.10 -6.68
N LEU A 190 10.75 19.11 -7.51
CA LEU A 190 10.60 19.34 -8.96
C LEU A 190 9.46 20.29 -9.29
N ARG A 191 8.42 20.35 -8.46
CA ARG A 191 7.25 21.22 -8.62
C ARG A 191 7.45 22.58 -7.98
N ASP A 192 7.90 22.62 -6.73
CA ASP A 192 7.86 23.79 -5.87
C ASP A 192 9.24 24.42 -5.62
N GLY A 193 10.34 23.71 -5.96
CA GLY A 193 11.71 24.19 -5.83
C GLY A 193 12.30 24.12 -4.42
N TYR A 194 11.62 23.46 -3.47
CA TYR A 194 12.10 23.19 -2.11
C TYR A 194 11.58 21.84 -1.63
N ILE A 195 12.10 21.36 -0.50
CA ILE A 195 11.61 20.15 0.18
C ILE A 195 11.23 20.48 1.61
N LYS A 196 10.08 20.01 2.07
CA LYS A 196 9.70 20.03 3.49
C LYS A 196 10.17 18.74 4.14
N ALA A 197 10.69 18.87 5.37
CA ALA A 197 11.16 17.73 6.14
C ALA A 197 10.81 17.91 7.63
N ASP A 198 10.35 16.84 8.26
CA ASP A 198 10.18 16.78 9.72
C ASP A 198 11.55 16.51 10.36
N GLU A 199 12.05 17.45 11.16
CA GLU A 199 13.37 17.32 11.79
C GLU A 199 13.45 16.21 12.85
N ASN A 200 12.30 15.79 13.39
CA ASN A 200 12.21 14.77 14.41
C ASN A 200 11.94 13.36 13.85
N HIS A 201 11.50 13.26 12.62
CA HIS A 201 11.11 11.98 12.02
C HIS A 201 12.34 11.16 11.60
N THR A 202 12.60 10.07 12.34
CA THR A 202 13.66 9.11 12.05
C THR A 202 13.06 7.71 11.92
N PHE A 203 13.35 7.04 10.83
CA PHE A 203 12.76 5.75 10.50
C PHE A 203 13.74 4.89 9.70
N SER A 204 13.46 3.62 9.58
CA SER A 204 14.17 2.72 8.68
C SER A 204 13.44 2.60 7.34
N MET A 205 14.19 2.24 6.30
CA MET A 205 13.68 2.16 4.93
C MET A 205 14.02 0.82 4.30
N LEU A 206 13.10 0.27 3.51
CA LEU A 206 13.31 -0.98 2.81
C LEU A 206 13.08 -0.81 1.30
N TYR A 207 14.07 -1.18 0.49
CA TYR A 207 13.91 -1.17 -0.96
C TYR A 207 12.93 -2.25 -1.40
N GLU A 208 11.96 -1.90 -2.23
CA GLU A 208 10.87 -2.80 -2.63
C GLU A 208 11.37 -4.13 -3.22
N LYS A 209 12.49 -4.12 -3.98
CA LYS A 209 13.03 -5.36 -4.54
C LYS A 209 13.62 -6.27 -3.45
N ASP A 210 14.20 -5.72 -2.41
CA ASP A 210 14.71 -6.49 -1.28
C ASP A 210 13.55 -7.06 -0.48
N ALA A 211 12.48 -6.27 -0.28
CA ALA A 211 11.24 -6.75 0.32
C ALA A 211 10.66 -7.96 -0.43
N VAL A 212 10.66 -7.92 -1.76
CA VAL A 212 10.20 -9.04 -2.60
C VAL A 212 11.05 -10.29 -2.42
N GLU A 213 12.38 -10.16 -2.34
CA GLU A 213 13.26 -11.30 -2.06
C GLU A 213 13.01 -11.88 -0.67
N TYR A 214 12.75 -11.05 0.34
CA TYR A 214 12.44 -11.47 1.70
C TYR A 214 11.10 -12.18 1.79
N ILE A 215 10.05 -11.61 1.17
CA ILE A 215 8.74 -12.26 1.06
C ILE A 215 8.91 -13.64 0.40
N TYR A 216 9.73 -13.74 -0.65
CA TYR A 216 9.97 -15.00 -1.34
C TYR A 216 10.67 -16.02 -0.46
N LYS A 217 11.58 -15.63 0.44
CA LYS A 217 12.19 -16.54 1.42
C LYS A 217 11.12 -17.16 2.34
N VAL A 218 10.16 -16.35 2.79
CA VAL A 218 9.02 -16.83 3.59
C VAL A 218 8.11 -17.75 2.77
N VAL A 219 7.83 -17.41 1.51
CA VAL A 219 7.06 -18.27 0.60
C VAL A 219 7.68 -19.66 0.50
N LYS A 220 8.99 -19.76 0.37
CA LYS A 220 9.72 -21.04 0.26
C LYS A 220 9.86 -21.82 1.55
N SER A 221 9.82 -21.15 2.70
CA SER A 221 10.06 -21.79 3.99
C SER A 221 8.98 -22.83 4.31
N LYS A 222 9.38 -24.01 4.71
CA LYS A 222 8.45 -25.07 5.15
C LYS A 222 8.01 -24.87 6.60
N LYS A 223 8.92 -24.39 7.43
CA LYS A 223 8.68 -24.09 8.85
C LYS A 223 9.28 -22.72 9.17
N ARG A 224 8.67 -22.01 10.08
CA ARG A 224 9.13 -20.72 10.59
C ARG A 224 9.16 -20.79 12.10
N ALA A 225 10.16 -20.15 12.71
CA ALA A 225 10.30 -20.10 14.15
C ALA A 225 9.25 -19.14 14.78
N HIS A 226 8.86 -18.11 14.02
CA HIS A 226 7.98 -17.06 14.49
C HIS A 226 6.78 -16.86 13.57
N SER A 227 5.71 -16.28 14.10
CA SER A 227 4.49 -15.90 13.33
C SER A 227 4.53 -14.46 12.83
N ILE A 228 5.40 -13.63 13.40
CA ILE A 228 5.56 -12.21 13.05
C ILE A 228 7.04 -11.92 12.83
N TYR A 229 7.34 -11.21 11.75
CA TYR A 229 8.68 -10.72 11.43
C TYR A 229 8.63 -9.26 11.00
N HIS A 230 9.64 -8.50 11.41
CA HIS A 230 9.92 -7.21 10.81
C HIS A 230 10.84 -7.39 9.61
N LEU A 231 10.46 -6.83 8.47
CA LEU A 231 11.30 -6.74 7.29
C LEU A 231 11.89 -5.32 7.24
N SER A 232 13.10 -5.19 7.75
CA SER A 232 13.84 -3.93 7.83
C SER A 232 15.19 -4.06 7.12
N SER A 233 15.73 -2.95 6.62
CA SER A 233 17.06 -2.90 6.00
C SER A 233 18.16 -2.44 6.95
N ASN A 234 17.83 -2.04 8.16
CA ASN A 234 18.75 -1.36 9.07
C ASN A 234 19.28 0.00 8.55
N ASP A 235 18.81 0.49 7.41
CA ASP A 235 19.10 1.82 6.89
C ASP A 235 18.22 2.84 7.61
N VAL A 236 18.73 3.40 8.69
CA VAL A 236 18.05 4.42 9.48
C VAL A 236 18.35 5.79 8.91
N VAL A 237 17.31 6.55 8.60
CA VAL A 237 17.41 7.89 8.04
C VAL A 237 16.51 8.87 8.80
N ASN A 238 16.93 10.14 8.78
CA ASN A 238 16.07 11.27 9.17
C ASN A 238 15.57 11.96 7.89
N GLU A 239 14.36 12.55 7.94
CA GLU A 239 13.81 13.23 6.74
C GLU A 239 14.71 14.36 6.20
N VAL A 240 15.37 15.10 7.08
CA VAL A 240 16.30 16.19 6.65
C VAL A 240 17.51 15.62 5.93
N GLU A 241 18.04 14.49 6.41
CA GLU A 241 19.14 13.79 5.75
C GLU A 241 18.71 13.27 4.38
N LEU A 242 17.52 12.66 4.30
CA LEU A 242 16.91 12.18 3.07
C LEU A 242 16.75 13.32 2.03
N ALA A 243 16.19 14.45 2.46
CA ALA A 243 16.06 15.65 1.63
C ALA A 243 17.42 16.15 1.13
N SER A 244 18.44 16.11 1.99
CA SER A 244 19.80 16.49 1.64
C SER A 244 20.39 15.60 0.55
N TRP A 245 20.22 14.28 0.63
CA TRP A 245 20.68 13.34 -0.41
C TRP A 245 20.03 13.61 -1.76
N ILE A 246 18.70 13.87 -1.75
CA ILE A 246 17.93 14.17 -2.96
C ILE A 246 18.45 15.45 -3.63
N LEU A 247 18.60 16.55 -2.86
CA LEU A 247 19.09 17.82 -3.39
C LEU A 247 20.53 17.74 -3.89
N GLN A 248 21.42 17.05 -3.17
CA GLN A 248 22.78 16.81 -3.62
C GLN A 248 22.84 16.04 -4.94
N ALA A 249 22.04 14.96 -5.07
CA ALA A 249 21.97 14.20 -6.32
C ALA A 249 21.47 15.05 -7.49
N MET A 250 20.51 15.93 -7.25
CA MET A 250 19.96 16.84 -8.26
C MET A 250 20.83 18.09 -8.49
N GLN A 251 21.99 18.20 -7.81
CA GLN A 251 22.92 19.34 -7.87
C GLN A 251 22.23 20.68 -7.57
N SER A 252 21.36 20.69 -6.57
CA SER A 252 20.56 21.85 -6.19
C SER A 252 21.02 22.43 -4.86
N GLU A 253 21.04 23.76 -4.78
CA GLU A 253 21.26 24.55 -3.54
C GLU A 253 19.92 25.00 -2.91
N ALA A 254 18.80 24.35 -3.27
CA ALA A 254 17.50 24.68 -2.74
C ALA A 254 17.42 24.47 -1.22
N ASN A 255 16.54 25.22 -0.57
CA ASN A 255 16.35 25.14 0.86
C ASN A 255 15.54 23.90 1.24
N ILE A 256 15.95 23.28 2.36
CA ILE A 256 15.12 22.34 3.10
C ILE A 256 14.33 23.16 4.12
N VAL A 257 13.00 23.09 4.05
CA VAL A 257 12.11 23.76 5.00
C VAL A 257 11.81 22.77 6.11
N THR A 258 12.50 22.93 7.24
CA THR A 258 12.26 22.06 8.41
C THR A 258 10.98 22.45 9.13
N THR A 259 10.23 21.47 9.56
CA THR A 259 9.05 21.63 10.40
C THR A 259 9.22 20.82 11.67
N PRO A 260 8.89 21.39 12.87
CA PRO A 260 8.81 20.60 14.08
C PRO A 260 7.58 19.69 13.96
N GLY A 261 7.80 18.47 13.50
CA GLY A 261 6.75 17.48 13.34
C GLY A 261 6.34 16.81 14.65
N LYS A 262 5.34 15.96 14.56
CA LYS A 262 4.85 15.15 15.70
C LYS A 262 5.46 13.75 15.70
N ASN A 263 6.19 13.41 14.64
CA ASN A 263 6.84 12.12 14.52
C ASN A 263 8.11 12.10 15.35
N GLY A 264 8.51 10.92 15.78
CA GLY A 264 9.75 10.70 16.51
C GLY A 264 10.58 9.62 15.81
N ARG A 265 11.42 8.94 16.55
CA ARG A 265 12.19 7.80 16.08
C ARG A 265 11.29 6.55 16.10
N CYS A 266 11.06 5.95 14.93
CA CYS A 266 10.29 4.73 14.76
C CYS A 266 11.05 3.79 13.80
N VAL A 267 11.92 2.95 14.35
CA VAL A 267 12.83 2.06 13.61
C VAL A 267 12.51 0.63 13.94
N LEU A 268 12.22 -0.21 12.96
CA LEU A 268 11.95 -1.63 13.17
C LEU A 268 13.25 -2.43 13.28
N SER A 269 13.31 -3.37 14.23
CA SER A 269 14.39 -4.34 14.31
C SER A 269 14.12 -5.53 13.38
N GLY A 270 14.92 -5.67 12.34
CA GLY A 270 14.87 -6.81 11.38
C GLY A 270 15.54 -8.09 11.91
N ARG A 271 16.09 -8.07 13.11
CA ARG A 271 17.01 -9.10 13.63
C ARG A 271 16.47 -10.52 13.57
N LYS A 272 15.20 -10.76 13.95
CA LYS A 272 14.62 -12.12 13.91
C LYS A 272 14.55 -12.67 12.49
N PHE A 273 14.21 -11.82 11.54
CA PHE A 273 14.16 -12.23 10.14
C PHE A 273 15.55 -12.52 9.59
N GLU A 274 16.50 -11.67 9.87
CA GLU A 274 17.88 -11.81 9.43
C GLU A 274 18.51 -13.11 9.97
N GLU A 275 18.37 -13.39 11.26
CA GLU A 275 18.92 -14.58 11.91
C GLU A 275 18.29 -15.87 11.36
N GLU A 276 16.98 -15.90 11.08
CA GLU A 276 16.28 -17.09 10.63
C GLU A 276 16.48 -17.37 9.13
N PHE A 277 16.48 -16.32 8.31
CA PHE A 277 16.52 -16.44 6.85
C PHE A 277 17.90 -16.18 6.24
N ASP A 278 18.91 -15.97 7.06
CA ASP A 278 20.29 -15.70 6.62
C ASP A 278 20.35 -14.56 5.61
N VAL A 279 19.91 -13.38 6.04
CA VAL A 279 19.83 -12.17 5.23
C VAL A 279 20.66 -11.09 5.89
N TYR A 280 21.77 -10.72 5.27
CA TYR A 280 22.68 -9.70 5.81
C TYR A 280 23.08 -8.65 4.77
N THR A 281 22.57 -8.75 3.55
CA THR A 281 22.94 -7.85 2.46
C THR A 281 21.71 -7.12 1.96
N PHE A 282 21.74 -5.81 2.11
CA PHE A 282 20.67 -4.93 1.68
C PHE A 282 21.15 -4.03 0.54
N CYS A 283 20.22 -3.52 -0.23
CA CYS A 283 20.51 -2.50 -1.23
C CYS A 283 21.09 -1.25 -0.54
N ASP A 284 22.07 -0.61 -1.13
CA ASP A 284 22.59 0.69 -0.66
C ASP A 284 21.49 1.75 -0.82
N CYS A 285 20.88 2.14 0.31
CA CYS A 285 19.75 3.05 0.37
C CYS A 285 20.08 4.39 -0.27
N LYS A 286 21.16 5.04 0.15
CA LYS A 286 21.58 6.35 -0.37
C LYS A 286 21.76 6.34 -1.87
N LYS A 287 22.54 5.39 -2.41
CA LYS A 287 22.75 5.28 -3.85
C LYS A 287 21.48 5.02 -4.64
N THR A 288 20.53 4.29 -4.06
CA THR A 288 19.25 4.01 -4.74
C THR A 288 18.38 5.26 -4.77
N ILE A 289 18.35 6.03 -3.68
CA ILE A 289 17.66 7.31 -3.60
C ILE A 289 18.26 8.33 -4.56
N GLU A 290 19.60 8.43 -4.61
CA GLU A 290 20.29 9.28 -5.59
C GLU A 290 19.92 8.93 -7.04
N LYS A 291 19.89 7.63 -7.38
CA LYS A 291 19.42 7.16 -8.70
C LYS A 291 17.97 7.54 -8.97
N MET A 292 17.09 7.41 -7.97
CA MET A 292 15.69 7.82 -8.10
C MET A 292 15.58 9.32 -8.35
N ALA A 293 16.27 10.14 -7.57
CA ALA A 293 16.28 11.59 -7.72
C ALA A 293 16.71 12.02 -9.13
N LEU A 294 17.83 11.47 -9.61
CA LEU A 294 18.34 11.72 -10.97
C LEU A 294 17.38 11.24 -12.06
N TYR A 295 16.74 10.08 -11.86
CA TYR A 295 15.76 9.56 -12.80
C TYR A 295 14.55 10.49 -12.90
N MET A 296 13.97 10.90 -11.76
CA MET A 296 12.82 11.79 -11.71
C MET A 296 13.16 13.19 -12.28
N GLN A 297 14.37 13.72 -12.00
CA GLN A 297 14.84 14.98 -12.57
C GLN A 297 14.95 14.89 -14.10
N LYS A 298 15.56 13.83 -14.62
CA LYS A 298 15.69 13.59 -16.06
C LYS A 298 14.35 13.46 -16.78
N HIS A 299 13.36 12.91 -16.10
CA HIS A 299 12.01 12.65 -16.63
C HIS A 299 10.95 13.56 -16.01
N LYS A 300 11.34 14.79 -15.64
CA LYS A 300 10.47 15.77 -14.96
C LYS A 300 9.10 15.91 -15.61
N ASP A 301 9.04 15.90 -16.93
CA ASP A 301 7.78 16.06 -17.66
C ASP A 301 6.77 14.95 -17.42
N VAL A 302 7.25 13.73 -17.08
CA VAL A 302 6.38 12.57 -16.76
C VAL A 302 5.72 12.74 -15.38
N PHE A 303 6.41 13.44 -14.46
CA PHE A 303 5.97 13.55 -13.06
C PHE A 303 5.24 14.85 -12.75
N VAL A 304 5.64 15.98 -13.38
CA VAL A 304 5.18 17.32 -13.01
C VAL A 304 4.08 17.86 -13.92
N ASN A 305 4.02 17.40 -15.19
CA ASN A 305 2.98 17.91 -16.11
C ASN A 305 1.60 17.51 -15.62
N GLU A 306 0.79 18.54 -15.35
CA GLU A 306 -0.66 18.34 -15.15
C GLU A 306 -1.25 17.77 -16.45
N ASP A 307 -2.15 16.78 -16.31
CA ASP A 307 -2.94 16.29 -17.44
C ASP A 307 -3.71 17.45 -18.05
N LYS A 308 -3.27 17.92 -19.21
CA LYS A 308 -4.05 18.92 -19.97
C LYS A 308 -5.47 18.42 -20.22
N GLU A 309 -5.67 17.13 -20.36
CA GLU A 309 -7.00 16.51 -20.47
C GLU A 309 -7.79 16.57 -19.15
N GLY A 310 -7.16 16.29 -17.99
CA GLY A 310 -7.81 16.41 -16.68
C GLY A 310 -8.21 17.83 -16.31
N SER A 311 -7.39 18.81 -16.69
CA SER A 311 -7.68 20.24 -16.50
C SER A 311 -8.83 20.70 -17.43
N ILE A 312 -8.88 20.21 -18.66
CA ILE A 312 -9.98 20.49 -19.60
C ILE A 312 -11.28 19.86 -19.12
N LEU A 313 -11.27 18.60 -18.69
CA LEU A 313 -12.43 17.90 -18.14
C LEU A 313 -12.93 18.55 -16.85
N LYS A 314 -12.02 18.95 -15.95
CA LYS A 314 -12.37 19.67 -14.72
C LYS A 314 -12.97 21.05 -15.01
N ASN A 315 -12.42 21.77 -15.97
CA ASN A 315 -12.99 23.06 -16.44
C ASN A 315 -14.34 22.87 -17.14
N LEU A 316 -14.53 21.82 -17.94
CA LEU A 316 -15.80 21.45 -18.55
C LEU A 316 -16.83 21.06 -17.46
N TRP A 317 -16.41 20.28 -16.46
CA TRP A 317 -17.25 19.86 -15.34
C TRP A 317 -17.71 21.05 -14.48
N GLU A 318 -16.83 22.01 -14.18
CA GLU A 318 -17.20 23.23 -13.44
C GLU A 318 -18.13 24.13 -14.27
N LYS A 319 -17.91 24.25 -15.59
CA LYS A 319 -18.86 24.93 -16.49
C LYS A 319 -20.21 24.23 -16.54
N TRP A 320 -20.21 22.88 -16.55
CA TRP A 320 -21.45 22.09 -16.53
C TRP A 320 -22.23 22.26 -15.23
N LYS A 321 -21.55 22.24 -14.08
CA LYS A 321 -22.16 22.53 -12.79
C LYS A 321 -22.79 23.93 -12.75
N TRP A 322 -22.12 24.92 -13.33
CA TRP A 322 -22.65 26.28 -13.42
C TRP A 322 -23.90 26.32 -14.31
N LEU A 323 -23.91 25.67 -15.47
CA LEU A 323 -25.04 25.57 -16.39
C LEU A 323 -26.24 24.87 -15.74
N VAL A 324 -26.01 23.78 -15.02
CA VAL A 324 -27.06 23.07 -14.29
C VAL A 324 -27.64 23.96 -13.20
N ARG A 325 -26.80 24.63 -12.41
CA ARG A 325 -27.27 25.59 -11.38
C ARG A 325 -28.04 26.77 -11.98
N ALA A 326 -27.70 27.21 -13.18
CA ALA A 326 -28.42 28.29 -13.86
C ALA A 326 -29.76 27.82 -14.45
N LEU A 327 -29.89 26.54 -14.83
CA LEU A 327 -31.12 26.00 -15.41
C LEU A 327 -32.13 25.47 -14.39
N VAL A 328 -31.68 25.07 -13.19
CA VAL A 328 -32.56 24.55 -12.12
C VAL A 328 -33.71 25.55 -11.79
N PRO A 329 -33.49 26.86 -11.63
CA PRO A 329 -34.60 27.82 -11.38
C PRO A 329 -35.58 27.92 -12.53
N PHE A 330 -35.12 27.69 -13.78
CA PHE A 330 -35.98 27.68 -14.98
C PHE A 330 -36.87 26.44 -15.03
N ILE A 331 -36.29 25.28 -14.65
CA ILE A 331 -37.00 23.99 -14.62
C ILE A 331 -38.05 24.00 -13.48
N GLU A 332 -37.71 24.51 -12.31
CA GLU A 332 -38.64 24.68 -11.18
C GLU A 332 -39.81 25.59 -11.54
N ASN A 333 -39.56 26.68 -12.24
CA ASN A 333 -40.61 27.54 -12.74
C ASN A 333 -41.48 26.87 -13.84
N LEU A 334 -40.93 26.02 -14.68
CA LEU A 334 -41.71 25.29 -15.68
C LEU A 334 -42.60 24.21 -15.01
N ILE A 335 -42.10 23.54 -13.98
CA ILE A 335 -42.87 22.54 -13.23
C ILE A 335 -44.03 23.18 -12.45
N CYS A 336 -43.85 24.40 -11.96
CA CYS A 336 -44.93 25.15 -11.33
C CYS A 336 -46.04 25.60 -12.31
N PHE A 337 -45.77 25.66 -13.61
CA PHE A 337 -46.78 26.03 -14.64
C PHE A 337 -47.60 24.85 -15.18
N ILE A 338 -47.13 23.61 -15.01
CA ILE A 338 -47.80 22.39 -15.51
C ILE A 338 -49.16 22.13 -14.83
N PRO A 339 -49.39 22.38 -13.52
CA PRO A 339 -50.71 22.18 -12.91
C PRO A 339 -51.78 23.18 -13.38
N PHE A 340 -51.40 24.33 -13.94
CA PHE A 340 -52.37 25.35 -14.34
C PHE A 340 -53.01 25.07 -15.72
N PHE A 341 -52.39 24.23 -16.54
CA PHE A 341 -52.93 23.89 -17.87
C PHE A 341 -53.74 22.59 -17.89
N MET A 342 -53.68 21.75 -16.83
CA MET A 342 -54.45 20.49 -16.77
C MET A 342 -55.79 20.60 -16.01
N LEU A 343 -56.18 21.78 -15.55
CA LEU A 343 -57.43 21.99 -14.84
C LEU A 343 -58.48 22.78 -15.64
N ASN A 344 -58.21 23.07 -16.91
CA ASN A 344 -59.16 23.80 -17.79
C ASN A 344 -59.33 23.12 -19.17
N ASN A 345 -59.46 21.77 -19.17
CA ASN A 345 -60.08 21.04 -20.29
C ASN A 345 -60.94 19.91 -19.76
#